data_bb98f6a305856af1cfc64e64fa5bfaa4
#
_entry.id   bb98f6a305856af1cfc64e64fa5bfaa4
#
_cell.length_a   1.000
_cell.length_b   1.000
_cell.length_c   1.000
_cell.angle_alpha   90.00
_cell.angle_beta   90.00
_cell.angle_gamma   90.00
#
_symmetry.space_group_name_H-M   'P 1'
#
loop_
_entity.id
_entity.type
_entity.pdbx_description
1 polymer ?
#
loop_
_entity_poly.entity_id
_entity_poly.type
_entity_poly.pdbx_seq_one_letter_code
_entity_poly.pdbx_strand_id
1 'polypeptide(L)'
;MRANNLTLLTDLYELTMMQGYFKNPTNQTVIFDMFYRTNPCGGAFAITAGLEQMIEYIENLKFTDEDIEYLRSLNTFEEDFLEYLSNFRFTGDIYAIPEGTVVFPREPLVKVVAPIMEAQLVETAILNIINHQSLIATKAARVCYAAKGDAIMEFGLRRAQGPDAGIFGARAAVIGGCAGTSCVLTGKMFDVPVLGTHAHSWIMSFPDEYTAFKTYAKLYPNACTLLVDTYDVLKSGVPNAIRVFEEMREEGIPLTKYGIRIDSGDLAYLSKEAYKMLAAAGFDDAVISASSDLDEYLIESLKAQDAKINSWGVGTRLIHANDNPAFGGVYTL
;
A
#
# COMPACT_ATOMS: atom_id res chain seq x y z
N MET A 1 18.27 -3.58 -5.11
CA MET A 1 18.44 -5.05 -4.91
C MET A 1 17.96 -5.32 -3.49
N ARG A 2 16.98 -6.17 -3.30
CA ARG A 2 16.59 -6.63 -1.96
C ARG A 2 17.75 -7.44 -1.38
N ALA A 3 18.22 -7.09 -0.18
CA ALA A 3 19.06 -8.00 0.56
C ALA A 3 18.23 -9.27 0.83
N ASN A 4 18.70 -10.44 0.44
CA ASN A 4 18.05 -11.71 0.70
C ASN A 4 18.01 -12.05 2.21
N ASN A 5 18.74 -11.29 3.02
CA ASN A 5 18.84 -11.39 4.47
C ASN A 5 18.75 -9.99 5.07
N LEU A 6 17.80 -9.78 5.97
CA LEU A 6 17.58 -8.52 6.67
C LEU A 6 18.16 -8.52 8.10
N THR A 7 19.05 -9.43 8.44
CA THR A 7 19.62 -9.58 9.78
C THR A 7 20.31 -8.29 10.26
N LEU A 8 20.95 -7.54 9.36
CA LEU A 8 21.56 -6.25 9.66
C LEU A 8 20.59 -5.05 9.54
N LEU A 9 19.28 -5.28 9.36
CA LEU A 9 18.26 -4.22 9.46
C LEU A 9 18.01 -3.90 10.94
N THR A 10 19.02 -3.34 11.59
CA THR A 10 19.03 -2.97 12.99
C THR A 10 19.84 -1.69 13.20
N ASP A 11 19.54 -0.93 14.24
CA ASP A 11 20.35 0.22 14.61
C ASP A 11 21.63 -0.20 15.34
N LEU A 12 22.70 0.55 15.19
CA LEU A 12 24.00 0.20 15.78
C LEU A 12 23.94 0.04 17.30
N TYR A 13 23.11 0.84 17.96
CA TYR A 13 22.99 0.79 19.43
C TYR A 13 22.50 -0.57 19.94
N GLU A 14 21.70 -1.29 19.16
CA GLU A 14 21.20 -2.61 19.53
C GLU A 14 22.34 -3.62 19.62
N LEU A 15 23.25 -3.61 18.64
CA LEU A 15 24.42 -4.48 18.64
C LEU A 15 25.43 -4.09 19.75
N THR A 16 25.62 -2.78 19.99
CA THR A 16 26.52 -2.34 21.07
C THR A 16 25.98 -2.68 22.45
N MET A 17 24.65 -2.55 22.65
CA MET A 17 23.99 -3.00 23.88
C MET A 17 24.07 -4.52 24.04
N MET A 18 23.85 -5.28 22.96
CA MET A 18 24.01 -6.74 22.98
C MET A 18 25.41 -7.15 23.42
N GLN A 19 26.47 -6.51 22.89
CA GLN A 19 27.83 -6.78 23.36
C GLN A 19 27.98 -6.46 24.85
N GLY A 20 27.37 -5.38 25.33
CA GLY A 20 27.34 -5.05 26.74
C GLY A 20 26.68 -6.12 27.60
N TYR A 21 25.55 -6.66 27.17
CA TYR A 21 24.86 -7.77 27.83
C TYR A 21 25.66 -9.07 27.78
N PHE A 22 26.31 -9.34 26.64
CA PHE A 22 27.17 -10.51 26.46
C PHE A 22 28.37 -10.52 27.44
N LYS A 23 29.01 -9.36 27.61
CA LYS A 23 30.15 -9.22 28.54
C LYS A 23 29.75 -9.22 30.02
N ASN A 24 28.52 -8.84 30.31
CA ASN A 24 28.01 -8.84 31.69
C ASN A 24 26.84 -9.84 31.70
N PRO A 25 26.88 -10.91 32.51
CA PRO A 25 25.94 -12.03 32.42
C PRO A 25 24.51 -11.63 32.85
N THR A 26 23.84 -10.85 32.02
CA THR A 26 22.48 -10.34 32.21
C THR A 26 21.50 -10.90 31.17
N ASN A 27 21.82 -12.06 30.55
CA ASN A 27 20.96 -12.67 29.52
C ASN A 27 19.71 -13.33 30.16
N GLN A 28 18.93 -12.53 30.87
CA GLN A 28 17.65 -12.93 31.44
C GLN A 28 16.54 -12.88 30.38
N THR A 29 15.51 -13.70 30.56
CA THR A 29 14.28 -13.57 29.78
C THR A 29 13.54 -12.29 30.15
N VAL A 30 13.18 -11.53 29.14
CA VAL A 30 12.47 -10.25 29.26
C VAL A 30 11.21 -10.25 28.40
N ILE A 31 10.35 -9.28 28.63
CA ILE A 31 9.15 -9.03 27.84
C ILE A 31 9.22 -7.63 27.29
N PHE A 32 9.22 -7.51 25.96
CA PHE A 32 9.06 -6.24 25.26
C PHE A 32 7.68 -6.17 24.62
N ASP A 33 7.02 -5.04 24.78
CA ASP A 33 5.76 -4.73 24.11
C ASP A 33 5.95 -3.66 23.03
N MET A 34 5.49 -3.96 21.80
CA MET A 34 5.33 -2.96 20.75
C MET A 34 3.92 -2.42 20.78
N PHE A 35 3.77 -1.10 20.88
CA PHE A 35 2.50 -0.39 20.80
C PHE A 35 2.68 0.98 20.11
N TYR A 36 1.60 1.70 19.83
CA TYR A 36 1.66 3.08 19.35
C TYR A 36 0.94 4.04 20.31
N ARG A 37 1.29 5.32 20.29
CA ARG A 37 0.84 6.30 21.28
C ARG A 37 -0.41 7.07 20.88
N THR A 38 -0.55 7.40 19.60
CA THR A 38 -1.64 8.23 19.07
C THR A 38 -2.11 7.70 17.73
N ASN A 39 -3.42 7.75 17.50
CA ASN A 39 -3.97 7.34 16.21
C ASN A 39 -3.44 8.23 15.07
N PRO A 40 -3.05 7.63 13.95
CA PRO A 40 -2.60 8.39 12.78
C PRO A 40 -3.75 9.15 12.12
N CYS A 41 -3.40 10.17 11.35
CA CYS A 41 -4.33 10.95 10.52
C CYS A 41 -5.50 11.56 11.31
N GLY A 42 -5.32 11.87 12.60
CA GLY A 42 -6.42 12.37 13.45
C GLY A 42 -7.59 11.39 13.59
N GLY A 43 -7.39 10.11 13.31
CA GLY A 43 -8.42 9.07 13.34
C GLY A 43 -8.73 8.56 14.73
N ALA A 44 -9.71 7.65 14.81
CA ALA A 44 -10.15 7.03 16.07
C ALA A 44 -9.55 5.63 16.32
N PHE A 45 -8.86 5.06 15.33
CA PHE A 45 -8.30 3.70 15.38
C PHE A 45 -7.10 3.57 14.43
N ALA A 46 -6.43 2.43 14.50
CA ALA A 46 -5.49 1.98 13.46
C ALA A 46 -5.84 0.55 13.00
N ILE A 47 -5.25 0.15 11.88
CA ILE A 47 -5.32 -1.22 11.33
C ILE A 47 -3.93 -1.81 11.38
N THR A 48 -3.79 -3.00 11.97
CA THR A 48 -2.52 -3.72 12.01
C THR A 48 -2.17 -4.31 10.65
N ALA A 49 -0.91 -4.18 10.22
CA ALA A 49 -0.36 -4.85 9.06
C ALA A 49 1.17 -5.01 9.18
N GLY A 50 1.75 -5.95 8.45
CA GLY A 50 3.18 -6.24 8.44
C GLY A 50 3.59 -7.48 9.24
N LEU A 51 2.65 -8.17 9.88
CA LEU A 51 2.94 -9.36 10.70
C LEU A 51 3.60 -10.48 9.90
N GLU A 52 3.13 -10.75 8.69
CA GLU A 52 3.70 -11.78 7.82
C GLU A 52 5.20 -11.51 7.53
N GLN A 53 5.56 -10.29 7.16
CA GLN A 53 6.95 -9.92 6.88
C GLN A 53 7.81 -9.89 8.14
N MET A 54 7.21 -9.55 9.29
CA MET A 54 7.89 -9.63 10.59
C MET A 54 8.21 -11.09 10.94
N ILE A 55 7.28 -12.01 10.74
CA ILE A 55 7.49 -13.46 10.96
C ILE A 55 8.61 -13.96 10.03
N GLU A 56 8.51 -13.64 8.74
CA GLU A 56 9.54 -14.00 7.74
C GLU A 56 10.92 -13.48 8.15
N TYR A 57 11.01 -12.25 8.65
CA TYR A 57 12.25 -11.69 9.18
C TYR A 57 12.81 -12.51 10.35
N ILE A 58 12.00 -12.81 11.36
CA ILE A 58 12.41 -13.55 12.56
C ILE A 58 12.85 -14.97 12.22
N GLU A 59 12.11 -15.66 11.37
CA GLU A 59 12.43 -17.05 10.96
C GLU A 59 13.73 -17.15 10.15
N ASN A 60 14.07 -16.08 9.40
CA ASN A 60 15.29 -16.01 8.59
C ASN A 60 16.45 -15.27 9.29
N LEU A 61 16.28 -14.87 10.55
CA LEU A 61 17.28 -14.10 11.29
C LEU A 61 18.54 -14.94 11.53
N LYS A 62 19.58 -14.60 10.79
CA LYS A 62 20.86 -15.31 10.83
C LYS A 62 21.98 -14.43 10.30
N PHE A 63 23.02 -14.21 11.11
CA PHE A 63 24.25 -13.57 10.65
C PHE A 63 25.02 -14.51 9.70
N THR A 64 25.32 -14.04 8.51
CA THR A 64 26.18 -14.73 7.54
C THR A 64 27.64 -14.45 7.82
N ASP A 65 28.54 -15.21 7.22
CA ASP A 65 29.99 -14.94 7.32
C ASP A 65 30.34 -13.53 6.79
N GLU A 66 29.62 -13.09 5.73
CA GLU A 66 29.78 -11.73 5.16
C GLU A 66 29.32 -10.65 6.16
N ASP A 67 28.23 -10.87 6.88
CA ASP A 67 27.75 -9.96 7.92
C ASP A 67 28.77 -9.85 9.06
N ILE A 68 29.33 -10.97 9.50
CA ILE A 68 30.36 -10.99 10.56
C ILE A 68 31.64 -10.26 10.13
N GLU A 69 32.12 -10.50 8.90
CA GLU A 69 33.28 -9.78 8.37
C GLU A 69 33.04 -8.27 8.27
N TYR A 70 31.82 -7.87 7.85
CA TYR A 70 31.44 -6.47 7.83
C TYR A 70 31.47 -5.87 9.26
N LEU A 71 30.84 -6.51 10.24
CA LEU A 71 30.82 -6.05 11.63
C LEU A 71 32.24 -5.99 12.22
N ARG A 72 33.12 -6.96 11.90
CA ARG A 72 34.53 -6.95 12.27
C ARG A 72 35.26 -5.73 11.72
N SER A 73 34.96 -5.35 10.47
CA SER A 73 35.59 -4.19 9.81
C SER A 73 35.27 -2.85 10.48
N LEU A 74 34.18 -2.77 11.26
CA LEU A 74 33.80 -1.57 12.01
C LEU A 74 34.75 -1.30 13.20
N ASN A 75 35.56 -2.28 13.62
CA ASN A 75 36.45 -2.19 14.78
C ASN A 75 35.77 -1.75 16.09
N THR A 76 34.51 -2.10 16.25
CA THR A 76 33.66 -1.74 17.39
C THR A 76 33.41 -2.95 18.29
N PHE A 77 33.39 -4.15 17.68
CA PHE A 77 32.99 -5.39 18.33
C PHE A 77 34.18 -6.29 18.62
N GLU A 78 34.15 -6.97 19.78
CA GLU A 78 35.17 -7.93 20.19
C GLU A 78 34.94 -9.29 19.50
N GLU A 79 35.99 -10.04 19.29
CA GLU A 79 35.98 -11.27 18.49
C GLU A 79 35.07 -12.35 19.07
N ASP A 80 35.07 -12.53 20.39
CA ASP A 80 34.20 -13.48 21.07
C ASP A 80 32.69 -13.15 20.95
N PHE A 81 32.36 -11.86 20.87
CA PHE A 81 30.99 -11.43 20.57
C PHE A 81 30.63 -11.69 19.10
N LEU A 82 31.54 -11.46 18.17
CA LEU A 82 31.34 -11.79 16.75
C LEU A 82 31.16 -13.31 16.55
N GLU A 83 31.92 -14.13 17.28
CA GLU A 83 31.73 -15.58 17.29
C GLU A 83 30.34 -15.97 17.84
N TYR A 84 29.87 -15.32 18.90
CA TYR A 84 28.52 -15.49 19.41
C TYR A 84 27.47 -15.15 18.33
N LEU A 85 27.60 -14.02 17.64
CA LEU A 85 26.68 -13.61 16.57
C LEU A 85 26.64 -14.61 15.41
N SER A 86 27.79 -15.21 15.04
CA SER A 86 27.84 -16.22 13.95
C SER A 86 26.97 -17.45 14.24
N ASN A 87 26.73 -17.75 15.52
CA ASN A 87 25.90 -18.85 15.98
C ASN A 87 24.50 -18.39 16.45
N PHE A 88 24.19 -17.12 16.31
CA PHE A 88 22.94 -16.54 16.80
C PHE A 88 21.71 -17.21 16.17
N ARG A 89 20.70 -17.42 16.99
CA ARG A 89 19.34 -17.82 16.61
C ARG A 89 18.36 -17.17 17.54
N PHE A 90 17.24 -16.75 17.01
CA PHE A 90 16.11 -16.31 17.82
C PHE A 90 15.43 -17.54 18.42
N THR A 91 15.25 -17.57 19.74
CA THR A 91 14.69 -18.70 20.49
C THR A 91 13.46 -18.31 21.33
N GLY A 92 13.10 -17.02 21.30
CA GLY A 92 11.99 -16.49 22.06
C GLY A 92 10.62 -16.78 21.45
N ASP A 93 9.58 -16.37 22.19
CA ASP A 93 8.19 -16.43 21.76
C ASP A 93 7.70 -15.04 21.32
N ILE A 94 6.87 -15.00 20.28
CA ILE A 94 6.21 -13.77 19.81
C ILE A 94 4.70 -13.97 19.82
N TYR A 95 3.99 -13.03 20.43
CA TYR A 95 2.55 -12.93 20.45
C TYR A 95 2.17 -11.64 19.69
N ALA A 96 1.25 -11.73 18.74
CA ALA A 96 0.87 -10.57 17.93
C ALA A 96 -0.61 -10.56 17.59
N ILE A 97 -1.16 -9.36 17.40
CA ILE A 97 -2.52 -9.18 16.90
C ILE A 97 -2.54 -9.49 15.40
N PRO A 98 -3.53 -10.29 14.92
CA PRO A 98 -3.64 -10.61 13.50
C PRO A 98 -3.78 -9.36 12.62
N GLU A 99 -3.22 -9.42 11.40
CA GLU A 99 -3.34 -8.35 10.41
C GLU A 99 -4.80 -8.04 10.06
N GLY A 100 -5.08 -6.78 9.73
CA GLY A 100 -6.43 -6.32 9.42
C GLY A 100 -7.31 -6.05 10.64
N THR A 101 -6.79 -6.26 11.85
CA THR A 101 -7.53 -5.99 13.10
C THR A 101 -7.52 -4.49 13.40
N VAL A 102 -8.68 -3.98 13.84
CA VAL A 102 -8.81 -2.62 14.41
C VAL A 102 -8.17 -2.61 15.79
N VAL A 103 -7.28 -1.66 16.02
CA VAL A 103 -6.55 -1.50 17.28
C VAL A 103 -6.54 -0.06 17.76
N PHE A 104 -6.24 0.12 19.05
CA PHE A 104 -6.26 1.42 19.72
C PHE A 104 -4.91 1.75 20.36
N PRO A 105 -4.64 3.04 20.65
CA PRO A 105 -3.38 3.45 21.27
C PRO A 105 -3.10 2.72 22.57
N ARG A 106 -1.82 2.38 22.81
CA ARG A 106 -1.31 1.72 24.02
C ARG A 106 -1.74 0.26 24.21
N GLU A 107 -2.38 -0.33 23.23
CA GLU A 107 -2.56 -1.79 23.18
C GLU A 107 -1.30 -2.44 22.60
N PRO A 108 -0.75 -3.49 23.22
CA PRO A 108 0.37 -4.24 22.64
C PRO A 108 -0.02 -4.88 21.33
N LEU A 109 0.60 -4.44 20.24
CA LEU A 109 0.42 -5.03 18.90
C LEU A 109 1.26 -6.28 18.73
N VAL A 110 2.46 -6.24 19.27
CA VAL A 110 3.42 -7.35 19.29
C VAL A 110 4.05 -7.42 20.69
N LYS A 111 4.12 -8.61 21.25
CA LYS A 111 4.82 -8.93 22.50
C LYS A 111 5.92 -9.92 22.19
N VAL A 112 7.14 -9.61 22.59
CA VAL A 112 8.31 -10.48 22.45
C VAL A 112 8.74 -10.95 23.84
N VAL A 113 8.80 -12.27 24.04
CA VAL A 113 9.27 -12.92 25.28
C VAL A 113 10.54 -13.70 24.93
N ALA A 114 11.70 -13.16 25.24
CA ALA A 114 12.97 -13.74 24.80
C ALA A 114 14.13 -13.38 25.75
N PRO A 115 15.30 -14.04 25.62
CA PRO A 115 16.54 -13.55 26.22
C PRO A 115 16.80 -12.10 25.77
N ILE A 116 17.30 -11.25 26.68
CA ILE A 116 17.39 -9.79 26.45
C ILE A 116 18.16 -9.43 25.18
N MET A 117 19.20 -10.15 24.83
CA MET A 117 19.97 -9.90 23.59
C MET A 117 19.12 -10.16 22.34
N GLU A 118 18.31 -11.22 22.34
CA GLU A 118 17.43 -11.54 21.23
C GLU A 118 16.28 -10.55 21.11
N ALA A 119 15.64 -10.23 22.25
CA ALA A 119 14.54 -9.26 22.28
C ALA A 119 14.99 -7.85 21.84
N GLN A 120 16.21 -7.45 22.21
CA GLN A 120 16.77 -6.16 21.81
C GLN A 120 17.07 -6.08 20.30
N LEU A 121 17.68 -7.11 19.74
CA LEU A 121 18.09 -7.12 18.34
C LEU A 121 16.94 -6.88 17.36
N VAL A 122 15.77 -7.37 17.66
CA VAL A 122 14.62 -7.36 16.73
C VAL A 122 13.82 -6.06 16.75
N GLU A 123 14.12 -5.13 17.65
CA GLU A 123 13.39 -3.88 17.86
C GLU A 123 13.20 -3.09 16.56
N THR A 124 14.30 -2.66 15.94
CA THR A 124 14.25 -1.78 14.76
C THR A 124 13.49 -2.42 13.61
N ALA A 125 13.73 -3.69 13.32
CA ALA A 125 13.05 -4.38 12.21
C ALA A 125 11.56 -4.53 12.46
N ILE A 126 11.14 -4.92 13.67
CA ILE A 126 9.72 -5.00 14.06
C ILE A 126 9.05 -3.64 13.89
N LEU A 127 9.64 -2.58 14.45
CA LEU A 127 9.11 -1.23 14.35
C LEU A 127 9.02 -0.75 12.90
N ASN A 128 10.07 -0.93 12.10
CA ASN A 128 10.11 -0.50 10.72
C ASN A 128 9.01 -1.18 9.88
N ILE A 129 8.86 -2.49 10.00
CA ILE A 129 7.90 -3.28 9.23
C ILE A 129 6.45 -2.95 9.63
N ILE A 130 6.16 -3.02 10.92
CA ILE A 130 4.79 -2.84 11.43
C ILE A 130 4.35 -1.38 11.30
N ASN A 131 5.21 -0.42 11.60
CA ASN A 131 4.88 1.00 11.49
C ASN A 131 4.47 1.39 10.07
N HIS A 132 5.27 1.03 9.06
CA HIS A 132 4.98 1.38 7.69
C HIS A 132 3.67 0.76 7.21
N GLN A 133 3.52 -0.56 7.35
CA GLN A 133 2.35 -1.26 6.82
C GLN A 133 1.07 -0.91 7.59
N SER A 134 1.12 -0.78 8.92
CA SER A 134 -0.05 -0.38 9.70
C SER A 134 -0.49 1.05 9.38
N LEU A 135 0.46 1.97 9.15
CA LEU A 135 0.14 3.34 8.74
C LEU A 135 -0.60 3.37 7.41
N ILE A 136 -0.12 2.66 6.39
CA ILE A 136 -0.74 2.62 5.07
C ILE A 136 -2.09 1.88 5.10
N ALA A 137 -2.19 0.77 5.82
CA ALA A 137 -3.45 0.06 6.00
C ALA A 137 -4.51 0.95 6.68
N THR A 138 -4.11 1.72 7.68
CA THR A 138 -5.00 2.67 8.36
C THR A 138 -5.46 3.79 7.43
N LYS A 139 -4.55 4.38 6.66
CA LYS A 139 -4.91 5.40 5.64
C LYS A 139 -5.86 4.83 4.59
N ALA A 140 -5.59 3.63 4.10
CA ALA A 140 -6.46 2.93 3.15
C ALA A 140 -7.87 2.70 3.73
N ALA A 141 -7.97 2.23 4.98
CA ALA A 141 -9.26 2.02 5.64
C ALA A 141 -10.09 3.31 5.74
N ARG A 142 -9.45 4.44 6.01
CA ARG A 142 -10.12 5.76 6.03
C ARG A 142 -10.64 6.16 4.65
N VAL A 143 -9.82 5.98 3.62
CA VAL A 143 -10.21 6.25 2.21
C VAL A 143 -11.38 5.35 1.80
N CYS A 144 -11.31 4.07 2.11
CA CYS A 144 -12.38 3.11 1.82
C CYS A 144 -13.68 3.45 2.57
N TYR A 145 -13.59 3.87 3.82
CA TYR A 145 -14.74 4.31 4.60
C TYR A 145 -15.43 5.54 3.97
N ALA A 146 -14.66 6.53 3.54
CA ALA A 146 -15.16 7.74 2.86
C ALA A 146 -15.86 7.41 1.54
N ALA A 147 -15.44 6.37 0.85
CA ALA A 147 -16.03 5.91 -0.42
C ALA A 147 -17.40 5.23 -0.27
N LYS A 148 -17.83 4.91 0.96
CA LYS A 148 -19.18 4.36 1.26
C LYS A 148 -19.54 3.13 0.42
N GLY A 149 -18.60 2.21 0.24
CA GLY A 149 -18.78 0.95 -0.48
C GLY A 149 -18.34 0.95 -1.94
N ASP A 150 -17.94 2.09 -2.50
CA ASP A 150 -17.35 2.10 -3.84
C ASP A 150 -15.94 1.46 -3.81
N ALA A 151 -15.51 0.96 -4.96
CA ALA A 151 -14.18 0.36 -5.10
C ALA A 151 -13.06 1.41 -5.03
N ILE A 152 -12.07 1.17 -4.17
CA ILE A 152 -10.82 1.92 -4.11
C ILE A 152 -9.71 1.09 -4.76
N MET A 153 -9.02 1.68 -5.72
CA MET A 153 -7.83 1.10 -6.37
C MET A 153 -6.58 1.84 -5.89
N GLU A 154 -5.59 1.11 -5.41
CA GLU A 154 -4.31 1.68 -4.99
C GLU A 154 -3.44 1.95 -6.23
N PHE A 155 -3.09 3.22 -6.49
CA PHE A 155 -2.32 3.68 -7.66
C PHE A 155 -1.06 4.46 -7.27
N GLY A 156 -0.50 4.20 -6.08
CA GLY A 156 0.59 4.98 -5.51
C GLY A 156 2.00 4.51 -5.86
N LEU A 157 2.19 3.35 -6.51
CA LEU A 157 3.51 2.73 -6.72
C LEU A 157 4.60 3.72 -7.18
N ARG A 158 4.34 4.50 -8.22
CA ARG A 158 5.31 5.46 -8.79
C ARG A 158 5.61 6.66 -7.89
N ARG A 159 4.87 6.83 -6.80
CA ARG A 159 5.00 7.90 -5.82
C ARG A 159 5.52 7.41 -4.47
N ALA A 160 5.62 6.10 -4.28
CA ALA A 160 6.13 5.50 -3.06
C ALA A 160 7.59 5.86 -2.80
N GLN A 161 8.00 5.81 -1.55
CA GLN A 161 9.36 6.12 -1.08
C GLN A 161 10.30 4.92 -1.24
N GLY A 162 10.47 4.49 -2.47
CA GLY A 162 11.30 3.36 -2.86
C GLY A 162 10.49 2.09 -3.19
N PRO A 163 11.14 1.08 -3.78
CA PRO A 163 10.48 -0.13 -4.25
C PRO A 163 9.75 -0.89 -3.14
N ASP A 164 10.37 -1.08 -1.99
CA ASP A 164 9.78 -1.82 -0.88
C ASP A 164 8.58 -1.08 -0.29
N ALA A 165 8.64 0.24 -0.15
CA ALA A 165 7.49 1.04 0.25
C ALA A 165 6.31 0.91 -0.74
N GLY A 166 6.59 0.81 -2.04
CA GLY A 166 5.59 0.55 -3.06
C GLY A 166 4.97 -0.83 -2.95
N ILE A 167 5.79 -1.86 -2.78
CA ILE A 167 5.34 -3.27 -2.71
C ILE A 167 4.53 -3.53 -1.45
N PHE A 168 5.09 -3.22 -0.28
CA PHE A 168 4.45 -3.47 1.00
C PHE A 168 3.34 -2.47 1.32
N GLY A 169 3.46 -1.23 0.84
CA GLY A 169 2.39 -0.25 0.93
C GLY A 169 1.16 -0.66 0.13
N ALA A 170 1.34 -1.20 -1.08
CA ALA A 170 0.24 -1.74 -1.88
C ALA A 170 -0.44 -2.94 -1.19
N ARG A 171 0.34 -3.86 -0.60
CA ARG A 171 -0.18 -4.97 0.22
C ARG A 171 -0.99 -4.44 1.40
N ALA A 172 -0.42 -3.51 2.13
CA ALA A 172 -1.08 -2.89 3.29
C ALA A 172 -2.38 -2.16 2.92
N ALA A 173 -2.42 -1.50 1.75
CA ALA A 173 -3.63 -0.85 1.26
C ALA A 173 -4.76 -1.86 0.98
N VAL A 174 -4.43 -3.05 0.46
CA VAL A 174 -5.42 -4.13 0.27
C VAL A 174 -5.91 -4.65 1.63
N ILE A 175 -5.04 -4.83 2.62
CA ILE A 175 -5.44 -5.17 4.00
C ILE A 175 -6.38 -4.10 4.57
N GLY A 176 -6.14 -2.82 4.28
CA GLY A 176 -6.99 -1.70 4.67
C GLY A 176 -8.32 -1.59 3.92
N GLY A 177 -8.58 -2.44 2.92
CA GLY A 177 -9.86 -2.53 2.21
C GLY A 177 -9.83 -2.10 0.74
N CYS A 178 -8.68 -1.74 0.17
CA CYS A 178 -8.59 -1.46 -1.26
C CYS A 178 -8.90 -2.73 -2.08
N ALA A 179 -9.62 -2.55 -3.19
CA ALA A 179 -10.03 -3.64 -4.07
C ALA A 179 -8.85 -4.30 -4.82
N GLY A 180 -7.73 -3.61 -4.92
CA GLY A 180 -6.50 -4.08 -5.55
C GLY A 180 -5.50 -2.96 -5.76
N THR A 181 -4.41 -3.28 -6.44
CA THR A 181 -3.29 -2.36 -6.68
C THR A 181 -2.86 -2.35 -8.15
N SER A 182 -2.23 -1.28 -8.58
CA SER A 182 -1.53 -1.24 -9.88
C SER A 182 -0.15 -1.91 -9.85
N CYS A 183 0.35 -2.30 -8.67
CA CYS A 183 1.66 -2.93 -8.51
C CYS A 183 1.62 -4.41 -8.92
N VAL A 184 2.08 -4.70 -10.13
CA VAL A 184 2.11 -6.07 -10.68
C VAL A 184 2.94 -7.01 -9.81
N LEU A 185 4.05 -6.51 -9.24
CA LEU A 185 4.91 -7.33 -8.37
C LEU A 185 4.22 -7.69 -7.05
N THR A 186 3.47 -6.76 -6.45
CA THR A 186 2.65 -7.04 -5.26
C THR A 186 1.60 -8.09 -5.56
N GLY A 187 0.93 -7.98 -6.71
CA GLY A 187 -0.02 -9.00 -7.16
C GLY A 187 0.59 -10.39 -7.25
N LYS A 188 1.80 -10.48 -7.83
CA LYS A 188 2.53 -11.74 -7.93
C LYS A 188 2.97 -12.30 -6.58
N MET A 189 3.44 -11.43 -5.67
CA MET A 189 4.01 -11.87 -4.38
C MET A 189 2.95 -12.29 -3.37
N PHE A 190 1.79 -11.65 -3.37
CA PHE A 190 0.79 -11.77 -2.31
C PHE A 190 -0.60 -12.20 -2.81
N ASP A 191 -0.69 -12.56 -4.10
CA ASP A 191 -1.94 -13.01 -4.74
C ASP A 191 -3.11 -12.01 -4.56
N VAL A 192 -2.79 -10.71 -4.65
CA VAL A 192 -3.79 -9.64 -4.58
C VAL A 192 -4.20 -9.17 -5.97
N PRO A 193 -5.44 -8.67 -6.16
CA PRO A 193 -5.91 -8.22 -7.47
C PRO A 193 -5.04 -7.11 -8.06
N VAL A 194 -4.65 -7.26 -9.32
CA VAL A 194 -3.95 -6.21 -10.08
C VAL A 194 -4.95 -5.48 -10.95
N LEU A 195 -5.06 -4.16 -10.75
CA LEU A 195 -6.03 -3.29 -11.39
C LEU A 195 -5.33 -2.13 -12.07
N GLY A 196 -5.90 -1.64 -13.15
CA GLY A 196 -5.37 -0.48 -13.85
C GLY A 196 -6.13 -0.19 -15.13
N THR A 197 -5.78 0.95 -15.74
CA THR A 197 -6.30 1.40 -17.01
C THR A 197 -5.12 1.85 -17.89
N HIS A 198 -5.36 2.67 -18.90
CA HIS A 198 -4.29 3.28 -19.70
C HIS A 198 -4.00 4.71 -19.24
N ALA A 199 -2.91 5.29 -19.75
CA ALA A 199 -2.49 6.67 -19.48
C ALA A 199 -2.82 7.60 -20.66
N HIS A 200 -2.72 8.94 -20.45
CA HIS A 200 -2.89 9.94 -21.50
C HIS A 200 -1.95 9.71 -22.70
N SER A 201 -0.73 9.24 -22.45
CA SER A 201 0.24 8.91 -23.51
C SER A 201 -0.27 7.85 -24.50
N TRP A 202 -1.13 6.91 -24.06
CA TRP A 202 -1.80 5.98 -24.96
C TRP A 202 -2.68 6.73 -25.96
N ILE A 203 -3.52 7.64 -25.48
CA ILE A 203 -4.41 8.44 -26.34
C ILE A 203 -3.59 9.27 -27.32
N MET A 204 -2.55 9.96 -26.83
CA MET A 204 -1.70 10.84 -27.62
C MET A 204 -0.83 10.11 -28.66
N SER A 205 -0.66 8.80 -28.54
CA SER A 205 0.11 7.98 -29.50
C SER A 205 -0.69 7.57 -30.75
N PHE A 206 -1.99 7.84 -30.76
CA PHE A 206 -2.88 7.55 -31.91
C PHE A 206 -3.20 8.83 -32.69
N PRO A 207 -3.65 8.70 -33.98
CA PRO A 207 -4.06 9.85 -34.80
C PRO A 207 -5.18 10.69 -34.15
N ASP A 208 -6.07 10.03 -33.42
CA ASP A 208 -7.18 10.66 -32.70
C ASP A 208 -7.64 9.81 -31.52
N GLU A 209 -8.38 10.43 -30.62
CA GLU A 209 -8.87 9.84 -29.38
C GLU A 209 -9.83 8.66 -29.60
N TYR A 210 -10.70 8.76 -30.60
CA TYR A 210 -11.63 7.68 -30.97
C TYR A 210 -10.88 6.40 -31.38
N THR A 211 -9.86 6.53 -32.23
CA THR A 211 -9.04 5.39 -32.66
C THR A 211 -8.33 4.72 -31.49
N ALA A 212 -7.80 5.52 -30.53
CA ALA A 212 -7.19 5.02 -29.32
C ALA A 212 -8.19 4.24 -28.46
N PHE A 213 -9.38 4.78 -28.23
CA PHE A 213 -10.45 4.15 -27.47
C PHE A 213 -10.94 2.85 -28.10
N LYS A 214 -11.22 2.87 -29.40
CA LYS A 214 -11.68 1.69 -30.15
C LYS A 214 -10.64 0.56 -30.08
N THR A 215 -9.38 0.90 -30.25
CA THR A 215 -8.28 -0.08 -30.16
C THR A 215 -8.22 -0.70 -28.77
N TYR A 216 -8.31 0.12 -27.72
CA TYR A 216 -8.28 -0.37 -26.33
C TYR A 216 -9.49 -1.27 -26.03
N ALA A 217 -10.68 -0.84 -26.41
CA ALA A 217 -11.92 -1.59 -26.20
C ALA A 217 -11.90 -2.99 -26.87
N LYS A 218 -11.36 -3.08 -28.08
CA LYS A 218 -11.23 -4.36 -28.79
C LYS A 218 -10.21 -5.31 -28.15
N LEU A 219 -9.13 -4.76 -27.57
CA LEU A 219 -8.11 -5.56 -26.87
C LEU A 219 -8.59 -6.02 -25.49
N TYR A 220 -9.35 -5.17 -24.79
CA TYR A 220 -9.72 -5.38 -23.39
C TYR A 220 -11.23 -5.21 -23.12
N PRO A 221 -12.13 -5.96 -23.81
CA PRO A 221 -13.57 -5.75 -23.67
C PRO A 221 -14.11 -6.04 -22.27
N ASN A 222 -13.38 -6.86 -21.47
CA ASN A 222 -13.75 -7.20 -20.11
C ASN A 222 -13.13 -6.28 -19.03
N ALA A 223 -12.37 -5.25 -19.45
CA ALA A 223 -11.71 -4.29 -18.59
C ALA A 223 -11.55 -2.93 -19.29
N CYS A 224 -12.60 -2.48 -19.97
CA CYS A 224 -12.59 -1.32 -20.84
C CYS A 224 -12.93 -0.04 -20.08
N THR A 225 -11.97 0.55 -19.37
CA THR A 225 -12.12 1.89 -18.78
C THR A 225 -11.34 2.90 -19.61
N LEU A 226 -12.04 3.85 -20.22
CA LEU A 226 -11.48 4.84 -21.16
C LEU A 226 -11.19 6.16 -20.43
N LEU A 227 -9.96 6.66 -20.53
CA LEU A 227 -9.52 7.93 -19.95
C LEU A 227 -9.97 9.09 -20.86
N VAL A 228 -10.96 9.87 -20.42
CA VAL A 228 -11.71 10.80 -21.26
C VAL A 228 -11.28 12.26 -21.16
N ASP A 229 -10.27 12.56 -20.35
CA ASP A 229 -9.83 13.94 -20.08
C ASP A 229 -8.50 14.33 -20.74
N THR A 230 -8.07 13.59 -21.76
CA THR A 230 -6.85 13.93 -22.50
C THR A 230 -6.99 15.28 -23.22
N TYR A 231 -8.16 15.57 -23.76
CA TYR A 231 -8.46 16.83 -24.49
C TYR A 231 -9.63 17.58 -23.84
N ASP A 232 -10.87 17.18 -24.08
CA ASP A 232 -12.07 17.77 -23.51
C ASP A 232 -13.05 16.68 -23.11
N VAL A 233 -13.33 16.57 -21.81
CA VAL A 233 -14.18 15.49 -21.26
C VAL A 233 -15.54 15.43 -21.93
N LEU A 234 -16.24 16.57 -22.06
CA LEU A 234 -17.64 16.61 -22.47
C LEU A 234 -17.83 16.77 -23.97
N LYS A 235 -16.86 17.41 -24.68
CA LYS A 235 -16.96 17.65 -26.12
C LYS A 235 -16.29 16.58 -26.97
N SER A 236 -15.34 15.83 -26.39
CA SER A 236 -14.55 14.83 -27.12
C SER A 236 -14.55 13.48 -26.39
N GLY A 237 -14.05 13.41 -25.16
CA GLY A 237 -13.78 12.16 -24.45
C GLY A 237 -15.03 11.30 -24.26
N VAL A 238 -16.06 11.82 -23.60
CA VAL A 238 -17.30 11.08 -23.35
C VAL A 238 -18.06 10.76 -24.65
N PRO A 239 -18.22 11.69 -25.63
CA PRO A 239 -18.81 11.35 -26.93
C PRO A 239 -18.09 10.23 -27.68
N ASN A 240 -16.75 10.25 -27.71
CA ASN A 240 -15.96 9.19 -28.35
C ASN A 240 -16.07 7.85 -27.59
N ALA A 241 -16.12 7.88 -26.27
CA ALA A 241 -16.34 6.67 -25.45
C ALA A 241 -17.71 6.04 -25.75
N ILE A 242 -18.77 6.85 -25.77
CA ILE A 242 -20.13 6.40 -26.10
C ILE A 242 -20.16 5.78 -27.50
N ARG A 243 -19.59 6.45 -28.48
CA ARG A 243 -19.48 5.92 -29.86
C ARG A 243 -18.81 4.55 -29.89
N VAL A 244 -17.72 4.38 -29.17
CA VAL A 244 -17.01 3.09 -29.10
C VAL A 244 -17.87 2.03 -28.42
N PHE A 245 -18.56 2.35 -27.34
CA PHE A 245 -19.45 1.40 -26.66
C PHE A 245 -20.65 0.98 -27.53
N GLU A 246 -21.22 1.91 -28.32
CA GLU A 246 -22.25 1.61 -29.30
C GLU A 246 -21.76 0.65 -30.37
N GLU A 247 -20.61 0.94 -30.97
CA GLU A 247 -19.99 0.07 -31.98
C GLU A 247 -19.66 -1.33 -31.46
N MET A 248 -19.13 -1.44 -30.21
CA MET A 248 -18.87 -2.73 -29.58
C MET A 248 -20.17 -3.53 -29.38
N ARG A 249 -21.25 -2.86 -28.99
CA ARG A 249 -22.58 -3.46 -28.85
C ARG A 249 -23.14 -3.93 -30.19
N GLU A 250 -23.00 -3.12 -31.25
CA GLU A 250 -23.42 -3.47 -32.60
C GLU A 250 -22.61 -4.62 -33.22
N GLU A 251 -21.30 -4.66 -32.94
CA GLU A 251 -20.42 -5.76 -33.35
C GLU A 251 -20.65 -7.06 -32.52
N GLY A 252 -21.55 -7.03 -31.52
CA GLY A 252 -21.85 -8.18 -30.65
C GLY A 252 -20.72 -8.54 -29.69
N ILE A 253 -19.83 -7.61 -29.39
CA ILE A 253 -18.74 -7.78 -28.45
C ILE A 253 -19.22 -7.37 -27.05
N PRO A 254 -19.35 -8.32 -26.10
CA PRO A 254 -19.88 -8.01 -24.77
C PRO A 254 -18.88 -7.17 -23.98
N LEU A 255 -19.34 -6.02 -23.49
CA LEU A 255 -18.63 -5.21 -22.50
C LEU A 255 -19.12 -5.62 -21.10
N THR A 256 -18.30 -6.32 -20.31
CA THR A 256 -18.70 -6.81 -18.99
C THR A 256 -18.24 -5.90 -17.85
N LYS A 257 -17.08 -5.28 -18.01
CA LYS A 257 -16.57 -4.24 -17.10
C LYS A 257 -16.08 -3.08 -17.98
N TYR A 258 -16.87 -2.04 -18.07
CA TYR A 258 -16.58 -0.91 -18.93
C TYR A 258 -16.98 0.41 -18.28
N GLY A 259 -16.41 1.49 -18.74
CA GLY A 259 -16.69 2.81 -18.22
C GLY A 259 -15.66 3.85 -18.64
N ILE A 260 -15.67 4.95 -17.92
CA ILE A 260 -14.77 6.08 -18.17
C ILE A 260 -13.96 6.41 -16.92
N ARG A 261 -12.81 7.07 -17.12
CA ARG A 261 -12.01 7.65 -16.04
C ARG A 261 -11.78 9.14 -16.30
N ILE A 262 -11.96 9.92 -15.23
CA ILE A 262 -11.71 11.38 -15.20
C ILE A 262 -10.57 11.61 -14.19
N ASP A 263 -9.46 12.20 -14.66
CA ASP A 263 -8.22 12.41 -13.88
C ASP A 263 -7.95 13.88 -13.56
N SER A 264 -8.79 14.81 -14.06
CA SER A 264 -8.60 16.25 -13.94
C SER A 264 -9.89 17.04 -14.01
N GLY A 265 -9.82 18.33 -13.62
CA GLY A 265 -10.94 19.27 -13.68
C GLY A 265 -11.89 19.17 -12.48
N ASP A 266 -13.08 19.73 -12.60
CA ASP A 266 -14.14 19.66 -11.58
C ASP A 266 -14.81 18.27 -11.64
N LEU A 267 -14.33 17.35 -10.81
CA LEU A 267 -14.79 15.96 -10.80
C LEU A 267 -16.29 15.84 -10.47
N ALA A 268 -16.84 16.71 -9.61
CA ALA A 268 -18.25 16.67 -9.26
C ALA A 268 -19.14 17.08 -10.44
N TYR A 269 -18.79 18.16 -11.11
CA TYR A 269 -19.49 18.63 -12.29
C TYR A 269 -19.33 17.66 -13.47
N LEU A 270 -18.10 17.32 -13.81
CA LEU A 270 -17.79 16.48 -14.97
C LEU A 270 -18.41 15.09 -14.86
N SER A 271 -18.37 14.47 -13.69
CA SER A 271 -19.00 13.14 -13.50
C SER A 271 -20.50 13.16 -13.65
N LYS A 272 -21.16 14.23 -13.18
CA LYS A 272 -22.62 14.38 -13.34
C LYS A 272 -23.03 14.57 -14.82
N GLU A 273 -22.32 15.42 -15.54
CA GLU A 273 -22.60 15.64 -16.98
C GLU A 273 -22.26 14.39 -17.81
N ALA A 274 -21.12 13.74 -17.53
CA ALA A 274 -20.74 12.48 -18.19
C ALA A 274 -21.80 11.38 -17.94
N TYR A 275 -22.30 11.25 -16.71
CA TYR A 275 -23.35 10.28 -16.40
C TYR A 275 -24.64 10.55 -17.20
N LYS A 276 -25.07 11.81 -17.33
CA LYS A 276 -26.24 12.16 -18.13
C LYS A 276 -26.06 11.75 -19.60
N MET A 277 -24.88 11.97 -20.17
CA MET A 277 -24.58 11.59 -21.56
C MET A 277 -24.57 10.07 -21.73
N LEU A 278 -23.91 9.34 -20.81
CA LEU A 278 -23.87 7.87 -20.83
C LEU A 278 -25.28 7.28 -20.69
N ALA A 279 -26.06 7.75 -19.72
CA ALA A 279 -27.43 7.27 -19.50
C ALA A 279 -28.35 7.56 -20.71
N ALA A 280 -28.25 8.73 -21.32
CA ALA A 280 -29.01 9.08 -22.52
C ALA A 280 -28.68 8.16 -23.72
N ALA A 281 -27.47 7.60 -23.79
CA ALA A 281 -27.04 6.63 -24.78
C ALA A 281 -27.33 5.16 -24.39
N GLY A 282 -27.94 4.93 -23.22
CA GLY A 282 -28.28 3.59 -22.72
C GLY A 282 -27.10 2.84 -22.09
N PHE A 283 -26.16 3.57 -21.48
CA PHE A 283 -25.00 3.07 -20.72
C PHE A 283 -25.00 3.60 -19.28
N ASP A 284 -26.14 3.56 -18.61
CA ASP A 284 -26.34 4.02 -17.24
C ASP A 284 -25.64 3.11 -16.20
N ASP A 285 -25.23 1.92 -16.58
CA ASP A 285 -24.46 0.96 -15.82
C ASP A 285 -22.93 1.12 -15.97
N ALA A 286 -22.48 2.00 -16.87
CA ALA A 286 -21.05 2.25 -17.08
C ALA A 286 -20.39 2.79 -15.80
N VAL A 287 -19.21 2.26 -15.46
CA VAL A 287 -18.41 2.74 -14.33
C VAL A 287 -17.88 4.15 -14.62
N ILE A 288 -18.03 5.06 -13.69
CA ILE A 288 -17.34 6.36 -13.71
C ILE A 288 -16.27 6.34 -12.63
N SER A 289 -15.03 6.24 -13.06
CA SER A 289 -13.87 6.24 -12.19
C SER A 289 -13.26 7.64 -12.11
N ALA A 290 -12.82 8.04 -10.92
CA ALA A 290 -12.02 9.25 -10.72
C ALA A 290 -10.63 8.92 -10.17
N SER A 291 -9.66 9.73 -10.56
CA SER A 291 -8.32 9.78 -10.00
C SER A 291 -7.89 11.24 -9.89
N SER A 292 -6.68 11.57 -9.48
CA SER A 292 -6.18 12.93 -9.24
C SER A 292 -6.15 13.34 -7.76
N ASP A 293 -5.01 13.15 -7.11
CA ASP A 293 -4.70 13.59 -5.73
C ASP A 293 -5.82 13.35 -4.69
N LEU A 294 -6.55 12.25 -4.85
CA LEU A 294 -7.65 11.88 -3.99
C LEU A 294 -7.17 11.44 -2.60
N ASP A 295 -7.97 11.78 -1.61
CA ASP A 295 -7.91 11.31 -0.24
C ASP A 295 -9.33 11.14 0.34
N GLU A 296 -9.44 10.70 1.60
CA GLU A 296 -10.71 10.53 2.28
C GLU A 296 -11.54 11.82 2.33
N TYR A 297 -10.92 12.97 2.51
CA TYR A 297 -11.63 14.26 2.63
C TYR A 297 -12.23 14.71 1.29
N LEU A 298 -11.45 14.56 0.20
CA LEU A 298 -11.92 14.91 -1.12
C LEU A 298 -13.02 13.95 -1.60
N ILE A 299 -12.86 12.65 -1.34
CA ILE A 299 -13.89 11.65 -1.67
C ILE A 299 -15.18 11.93 -0.90
N GLU A 300 -15.11 12.24 0.40
CA GLU A 300 -16.28 12.60 1.19
C GLU A 300 -16.98 13.86 0.65
N SER A 301 -16.21 14.89 0.28
CA SER A 301 -16.70 16.11 -0.34
C SER A 301 -17.40 15.84 -1.68
N LEU A 302 -16.79 15.03 -2.55
CA LEU A 302 -17.39 14.65 -3.83
C LEU A 302 -18.69 13.86 -3.66
N LYS A 303 -18.73 12.94 -2.69
CA LYS A 303 -19.96 12.22 -2.32
C LYS A 303 -21.06 13.17 -1.81
N ALA A 304 -20.71 14.14 -0.98
CA ALA A 304 -21.65 15.15 -0.49
C ALA A 304 -22.20 16.06 -1.60
N GLN A 305 -21.47 16.21 -2.69
CA GLN A 305 -21.89 16.94 -3.89
C GLN A 305 -22.67 16.08 -4.90
N ASP A 306 -23.05 14.85 -4.56
CA ASP A 306 -23.70 13.89 -5.46
C ASP A 306 -22.92 13.59 -6.76
N ALA A 307 -21.59 13.64 -6.70
CA ALA A 307 -20.75 13.22 -7.81
C ALA A 307 -21.10 11.79 -8.25
N LYS A 308 -21.20 11.56 -9.55
CA LYS A 308 -21.56 10.27 -10.14
C LYS A 308 -20.33 9.39 -10.35
N ILE A 309 -19.55 9.21 -9.29
CA ILE A 309 -18.33 8.42 -9.27
C ILE A 309 -18.58 7.21 -8.38
N ASN A 310 -18.25 6.02 -8.86
CA ASN A 310 -18.42 4.74 -8.18
C ASN A 310 -17.17 3.87 -8.15
N SER A 311 -16.03 4.44 -8.60
CA SER A 311 -14.71 3.81 -8.55
C SER A 311 -13.64 4.89 -8.40
N TRP A 312 -12.62 4.64 -7.58
CA TRP A 312 -11.65 5.66 -7.19
C TRP A 312 -10.23 5.11 -7.30
N GLY A 313 -9.38 5.81 -8.04
CA GLY A 313 -7.95 5.53 -8.13
C GLY A 313 -7.18 6.47 -7.19
N VAL A 314 -6.66 5.96 -6.10
CA VAL A 314 -5.98 6.76 -5.07
C VAL A 314 -4.49 6.45 -5.05
N GLY A 315 -3.67 7.46 -5.21
CA GLY A 315 -2.22 7.29 -5.38
C GLY A 315 -1.40 7.93 -4.27
N THR A 316 -0.86 9.12 -4.54
CA THR A 316 0.14 9.81 -3.73
C THR A 316 -0.25 9.91 -2.26
N ARG A 317 -1.44 10.41 -1.98
CA ARG A 317 -1.88 10.69 -0.60
C ARG A 317 -2.11 9.43 0.22
N LEU A 318 -2.44 8.31 -0.42
CA LEU A 318 -2.58 7.02 0.25
C LEU A 318 -1.21 6.41 0.56
N ILE A 319 -0.35 6.28 -0.47
CA ILE A 319 0.92 5.54 -0.32
C ILE A 319 1.93 6.24 0.61
N HIS A 320 1.75 7.52 0.86
CA HIS A 320 2.55 8.30 1.81
C HIS A 320 1.87 8.47 3.18
N ALA A 321 0.59 8.10 3.33
CA ALA A 321 -0.24 8.52 4.46
C ALA A 321 -0.08 10.02 4.72
N ASN A 322 -0.34 10.83 3.71
CA ASN A 322 0.05 12.24 3.52
C ASN A 322 -0.06 13.13 4.78
N ASP A 323 -1.05 12.90 5.64
CA ASP A 323 -1.30 13.71 6.85
C ASP A 323 -0.47 13.25 8.05
N ASN A 324 0.19 12.08 7.96
CA ASN A 324 0.88 11.46 9.09
C ASN A 324 2.03 10.58 8.58
N PRO A 325 3.24 11.12 8.38
CA PRO A 325 4.35 10.41 7.74
C PRO A 325 4.93 9.26 8.60
N ALA A 326 4.57 9.19 9.90
CA ALA A 326 5.07 8.17 10.81
C ALA A 326 3.96 7.61 11.70
N PHE A 327 3.93 6.30 11.89
CA PHE A 327 2.95 5.63 12.77
C PHE A 327 3.22 5.88 14.26
N GLY A 328 4.48 6.13 14.62
CA GLY A 328 4.88 6.43 15.99
C GLY A 328 4.82 5.23 16.92
N GLY A 329 5.11 4.04 16.42
CA GLY A 329 5.27 2.84 17.22
C GLY A 329 6.42 2.94 18.20
N VAL A 330 6.28 2.24 19.32
CA VAL A 330 7.24 2.18 20.44
C VAL A 330 7.44 0.72 20.79
N TYR A 331 8.67 0.34 21.11
CA TYR A 331 9.03 -0.97 21.60
C TYR A 331 9.73 -0.80 22.94
N THR A 332 9.22 -1.36 24.02
CA THR A 332 9.71 -1.08 25.36
C THR A 332 9.58 -2.29 26.28
N LEU A 333 10.55 -2.37 27.21
CA LEU A 333 10.61 -3.34 28.27
C LEU A 333 9.53 -3.08 29.32
#